data_8129bc9980b97c84bcc19694fbba12d8
#
_entry.id   8129bc9980b97c84bcc19694fbba12d8
#
_cell.length_a   1.000
_cell.length_b   1.000
_cell.length_c   1.000
_cell.angle_alpha   90.00
_cell.angle_beta   90.00
_cell.angle_gamma   90.00
#
_symmetry.space_group_name_H-M   'P 1'
#
loop_
_entity.id
_entity.type
_entity.pdbx_description
1 polymer ?
#
loop_
_entity_poly.entity_id
_entity_poly.type
_entity_poly.pdbx_seq_one_letter_code
_entity_poly.pdbx_strand_id
1 'polypeptide(L)'
;THTRVARLLGPDVNAAAHFERAVAPATQVISRVGNTYTASLWLALYGLLETTHRSGRDVRSAYDGCYLFSYGSGCGAALLRGTFGADTAERIARFGLERALARRRRIPFAEYDALMDCYESTATPAELPTTASGPFRLVGVRDDKRIYERATRRSDNDNG
;
A
#
# COMPACT_ATOMS: atom_id res chain seq x y z
N THR A 1 22.30 -0.45 7.28
CA THR A 1 22.24 -1.26 6.02
C THR A 1 22.52 -0.39 4.80
N HIS A 2 21.84 0.76 4.66
CA HIS A 2 22.02 1.64 3.50
C HIS A 2 23.44 2.18 3.34
N THR A 3 24.15 2.45 4.43
CA THR A 3 25.55 2.86 4.42
C THR A 3 26.45 1.84 3.70
N ARG A 4 26.19 0.55 3.86
CA ARG A 4 26.94 -0.51 3.16
C ARG A 4 26.63 -0.51 1.66
N VAL A 5 25.37 -0.31 1.29
CA VAL A 5 24.96 -0.22 -0.12
C VAL A 5 25.58 1.00 -0.79
N ALA A 6 25.55 2.16 -0.12
CA ALA A 6 26.13 3.38 -0.66
C ALA A 6 27.64 3.24 -0.96
N ARG A 7 28.38 2.52 -0.12
CA ARG A 7 29.80 2.24 -0.36
C ARG A 7 30.07 1.43 -1.63
N LEU A 8 29.12 0.60 -2.06
CA LEU A 8 29.22 -0.15 -3.32
C LEU A 8 28.99 0.74 -4.55
N LEU A 9 28.35 1.89 -4.37
CA LEU A 9 28.11 2.87 -5.43
C LEU A 9 29.33 3.77 -5.69
N GLY A 10 30.24 3.87 -4.73
CA GLY A 10 31.48 4.60 -4.84
C GLY A 10 31.92 5.20 -3.50
N PRO A 11 33.24 5.44 -3.33
CA PRO A 11 33.80 5.94 -2.07
C PRO A 11 33.30 7.35 -1.71
N ASP A 12 32.95 8.16 -2.70
CA ASP A 12 32.53 9.56 -2.54
C ASP A 12 31.05 9.72 -2.33
N VAL A 13 30.28 8.62 -2.33
CA VAL A 13 28.82 8.69 -2.15
C VAL A 13 28.46 8.98 -0.70
N ASN A 14 27.86 10.15 -0.46
CA ASN A 14 27.26 10.46 0.84
C ASN A 14 26.01 9.57 1.04
N ALA A 15 26.13 8.60 1.94
CA ALA A 15 25.10 7.60 2.19
C ALA A 15 23.77 8.23 2.67
N ALA A 16 23.83 9.27 3.50
CA ALA A 16 22.63 9.95 4.00
C ALA A 16 21.90 10.70 2.88
N ALA A 17 22.62 11.52 2.12
CA ALA A 17 22.06 12.26 1.00
C ALA A 17 21.51 11.32 -0.09
N HIS A 18 22.18 10.19 -0.33
CA HIS A 18 21.68 9.18 -1.26
C HIS A 18 20.41 8.52 -0.74
N PHE A 19 20.33 8.18 0.55
CA PHE A 19 19.14 7.62 1.16
C PHE A 19 17.94 8.56 1.03
N GLU A 20 18.11 9.84 1.42
CA GLU A 20 17.04 10.84 1.35
C GLU A 20 16.51 11.04 -0.07
N ARG A 21 17.38 10.96 -1.07
CA ARG A 21 16.97 11.13 -2.47
C ARG A 21 16.37 9.89 -3.08
N ALA A 22 16.94 8.71 -2.82
CA ALA A 22 16.64 7.49 -3.58
C ALA A 22 15.71 6.52 -2.82
N VAL A 23 15.63 6.60 -1.49
CA VAL A 23 14.92 5.61 -0.67
C VAL A 23 13.83 6.25 0.19
N ALA A 24 14.12 7.35 0.86
CA ALA A 24 13.19 7.97 1.81
C ALA A 24 11.79 8.28 1.21
N PRO A 25 11.67 8.77 -0.02
CA PRO A 25 10.34 8.99 -0.63
C PRO A 25 9.51 7.71 -0.73
N ALA A 26 10.14 6.56 -0.99
CA ALA A 26 9.45 5.28 -1.07
C ALA A 26 8.97 4.75 0.29
N THR A 27 9.61 5.18 1.40
CA THR A 27 9.25 4.70 2.75
C THR A 27 8.09 5.44 3.40
N GLN A 28 7.73 6.61 2.91
CA GLN A 28 6.70 7.47 3.52
C GLN A 28 5.33 6.80 3.61
N VAL A 29 4.92 6.07 2.58
CA VAL A 29 3.64 5.37 2.59
C VAL A 29 3.69 4.15 3.50
N ILE A 30 4.77 3.38 3.45
CA ILE A 30 4.93 2.19 4.28
C ILE A 30 4.89 2.53 5.76
N SER A 31 5.51 3.62 6.18
CA SER A 31 5.50 4.09 7.57
C SER A 31 4.10 4.39 8.10
N ARG A 32 3.16 4.69 7.22
CA ARG A 32 1.75 5.00 7.56
C ARG A 32 0.80 3.80 7.45
N VAL A 33 1.21 2.77 6.75
CA VAL A 33 0.39 1.56 6.50
C VAL A 33 0.86 0.39 7.36
N GLY A 34 2.16 0.28 7.57
CA GLY A 34 2.79 -0.86 8.23
C GLY A 34 3.21 -1.94 7.24
N ASN A 35 3.61 -3.10 7.77
CA ASN A 35 4.04 -4.21 6.95
C ASN A 35 2.85 -4.91 6.28
N THR A 36 2.90 -5.00 4.97
CA THR A 36 1.93 -5.71 4.12
C THR A 36 2.59 -6.84 3.33
N TYR A 37 3.70 -7.38 3.85
CA TYR A 37 4.49 -8.45 3.20
C TYR A 37 4.88 -8.09 1.76
N THR A 38 4.59 -8.94 0.78
CA THR A 38 4.89 -8.70 -0.64
C THR A 38 4.27 -7.42 -1.21
N ALA A 39 3.14 -6.97 -0.67
CA ALA A 39 2.52 -5.72 -1.10
C ALA A 39 3.31 -4.48 -0.66
N SER A 40 4.17 -4.58 0.37
CA SER A 40 5.01 -3.46 0.83
C SER A 40 5.92 -2.92 -0.27
N LEU A 41 6.44 -3.78 -1.14
CA LEU A 41 7.27 -3.35 -2.26
C LEU A 41 6.51 -2.47 -3.25
N TRP A 42 5.28 -2.85 -3.58
CA TRP A 42 4.41 -2.10 -4.48
C TRP A 42 3.91 -0.80 -3.86
N LEU A 43 3.64 -0.81 -2.55
CA LEU A 43 3.31 0.41 -1.81
C LEU A 43 4.49 1.37 -1.74
N ALA A 44 5.72 0.86 -1.62
CA ALA A 44 6.93 1.67 -1.67
C ALA A 44 7.11 2.34 -3.03
N LEU A 45 6.95 1.57 -4.11
CA LEU A 45 6.98 2.11 -5.47
C LEU A 45 5.91 3.19 -5.66
N TYR A 46 4.69 2.89 -5.24
CA TYR A 46 3.60 3.84 -5.36
C TYR A 46 3.88 5.12 -4.56
N GLY A 47 4.39 4.99 -3.33
CA GLY A 47 4.76 6.12 -2.49
C GLY A 47 5.82 7.01 -3.14
N LEU A 48 6.83 6.42 -3.78
CA LEU A 48 7.84 7.14 -4.54
C LEU A 48 7.21 7.95 -5.68
N LEU A 49 6.36 7.31 -6.47
CA LEU A 49 5.70 7.91 -7.62
C LEU A 49 4.76 9.05 -7.21
N GLU A 50 3.93 8.84 -6.18
CA GLU A 50 2.99 9.84 -5.70
C GLU A 50 3.71 11.04 -5.06
N THR A 51 4.75 10.81 -4.26
CA THR A 51 5.54 11.87 -3.65
C THR A 51 6.21 12.73 -4.72
N THR A 52 6.76 12.11 -5.77
CA THR A 52 7.38 12.79 -6.89
C THR A 52 6.36 13.62 -7.67
N HIS A 53 5.24 13.02 -8.01
CA HIS A 53 4.14 13.71 -8.71
C HIS A 53 3.61 14.91 -7.92
N ARG A 54 3.38 14.76 -6.62
CA ARG A 54 2.91 15.85 -5.75
C ARG A 54 3.92 16.99 -5.57
N SER A 55 5.20 16.70 -5.73
CA SER A 55 6.24 17.76 -5.77
C SER A 55 6.31 18.53 -7.08
N GLY A 56 5.39 18.29 -8.01
CA GLY A 56 5.36 18.92 -9.33
C GLY A 56 6.41 18.38 -10.31
N ARG A 57 7.12 17.31 -9.94
CA ARG A 57 8.14 16.70 -10.79
C ARG A 57 7.52 15.63 -11.69
N ASP A 58 7.91 15.62 -12.95
CA ASP A 58 7.60 14.48 -13.80
C ASP A 58 8.46 13.27 -13.40
N VAL A 59 7.80 12.14 -13.15
CA VAL A 59 8.46 10.90 -12.71
C VAL A 59 9.46 10.41 -13.74
N ARG A 60 9.18 10.55 -15.02
CA ARG A 60 10.05 10.09 -16.12
C ARG A 60 11.32 10.91 -16.24
N SER A 61 11.25 12.19 -15.96
CA SER A 61 12.45 13.06 -15.93
C SER A 61 13.20 12.99 -14.61
N ALA A 62 12.49 12.60 -13.53
CA ALA A 62 13.09 12.46 -12.21
C ALA A 62 13.91 11.17 -12.07
N TYR A 63 13.51 10.11 -12.79
CA TYR A 63 14.11 8.78 -12.69
C TYR A 63 14.19 8.10 -14.06
N ASP A 64 15.35 7.57 -14.39
CA ASP A 64 15.58 6.72 -15.59
C ASP A 64 14.92 5.32 -15.47
N GLY A 65 14.29 5.07 -14.35
CA GLY A 65 13.63 3.83 -14.01
C GLY A 65 13.76 3.53 -12.52
N CYS A 66 13.36 2.34 -12.14
CA CYS A 66 13.50 1.87 -10.77
C CYS A 66 13.97 0.43 -10.72
N TYR A 67 14.67 0.08 -9.66
CA TYR A 67 14.97 -1.29 -9.30
C TYR A 67 14.09 -1.69 -8.11
N LEU A 68 13.38 -2.81 -8.27
CA LEU A 68 12.54 -3.39 -7.24
C LEU A 68 13.21 -4.67 -6.76
N PHE A 69 13.67 -4.66 -5.52
CA PHE A 69 14.26 -5.83 -4.89
C PHE A 69 13.27 -6.43 -3.91
N SER A 70 12.89 -7.66 -4.16
CA SER A 70 12.03 -8.45 -3.27
C SER A 70 12.83 -9.62 -2.70
N TYR A 71 12.70 -9.83 -1.40
CA TYR A 71 13.28 -10.96 -0.69
C TYR A 71 12.22 -11.61 0.18
N GLY A 72 12.14 -12.94 0.11
CA GLY A 72 11.22 -13.75 0.91
C GLY A 72 11.96 -14.66 1.88
N SER A 73 11.32 -14.97 3.01
CA SER A 73 11.87 -15.85 4.06
C SER A 73 12.16 -17.29 3.58
N GLY A 74 11.57 -17.70 2.46
CA GLY A 74 11.89 -18.97 1.77
C GLY A 74 13.20 -18.94 0.96
N CYS A 75 14.11 -18.01 1.26
CA CYS A 75 15.39 -17.80 0.56
C CYS A 75 15.23 -17.46 -0.94
N GLY A 76 14.05 -17.02 -1.35
CA GLY A 76 13.81 -16.52 -2.70
C GLY A 76 14.07 -15.02 -2.77
N ALA A 77 14.78 -14.58 -3.82
CA ALA A 77 14.96 -13.17 -4.11
C ALA A 77 14.72 -12.87 -5.58
N ALA A 78 14.16 -11.70 -5.86
CA ALA A 78 13.96 -11.20 -7.21
C ALA A 78 14.42 -9.75 -7.30
N LEU A 79 15.12 -9.42 -8.37
CA LEU A 79 15.46 -8.06 -8.73
C LEU A 79 14.81 -7.74 -10.08
N LEU A 80 13.92 -6.78 -10.07
CA LEU A 80 13.21 -6.32 -11.27
C LEU A 80 13.68 -4.92 -11.62
N ARG A 81 13.86 -4.65 -12.90
CA ARG A 81 14.04 -3.30 -13.43
C ARG A 81 12.75 -2.87 -14.11
N GLY A 82 12.27 -1.69 -13.74
CA GLY A 82 11.10 -1.06 -14.34
C GLY A 82 11.42 0.29 -14.96
N THR A 83 10.67 0.64 -16.00
CA THR A 83 10.67 1.98 -16.60
C THR A 83 9.28 2.59 -16.49
N PHE A 84 9.19 3.92 -16.57
CA PHE A 84 7.93 4.63 -16.41
C PHE A 84 7.34 5.01 -17.77
N GLY A 85 6.08 4.62 -18.00
CA GLY A 85 5.33 4.97 -19.21
C GLY A 85 4.82 6.41 -19.21
N ALA A 86 4.38 6.89 -20.35
CA ALA A 86 3.86 8.25 -20.52
C ALA A 86 2.59 8.50 -19.67
N ASP A 87 1.81 7.46 -19.40
CA ASP A 87 0.56 7.50 -18.62
C ASP A 87 0.76 7.34 -17.10
N THR A 88 2.02 7.26 -16.64
CA THR A 88 2.34 7.03 -15.21
C THR A 88 1.70 8.08 -14.31
N ALA A 89 1.80 9.37 -14.67
CA ALA A 89 1.23 10.47 -13.89
C ALA A 89 -0.30 10.37 -13.76
N GLU A 90 -0.98 10.04 -14.85
CA GLU A 90 -2.44 9.85 -14.86
C GLU A 90 -2.87 8.67 -13.99
N ARG A 91 -2.15 7.55 -14.06
CA ARG A 91 -2.42 6.38 -13.22
C ARG A 91 -2.25 6.68 -11.74
N ILE A 92 -1.18 7.40 -11.38
CA ILE A 92 -0.94 7.83 -10.00
C ILE A 92 -2.10 8.69 -9.49
N ALA A 93 -2.50 9.71 -10.26
CA ALA A 93 -3.59 10.59 -9.89
C ALA A 93 -4.92 9.86 -9.69
N ARG A 94 -5.20 8.84 -10.50
CA ARG A 94 -6.43 8.02 -10.39
C ARG A 94 -6.45 7.14 -9.14
N PHE A 95 -5.32 6.62 -8.71
CA PHE A 95 -5.25 5.69 -7.58
C PHE A 95 -5.62 6.36 -6.25
N GLY A 96 -5.19 7.61 -6.02
CA GLY A 96 -5.63 8.45 -4.91
C GLY A 96 -5.29 7.87 -3.53
N LEU A 97 -4.08 7.36 -3.34
CA LEU A 97 -3.65 6.71 -2.10
C LEU A 97 -3.78 7.65 -0.88
N GLU A 98 -3.35 8.90 -0.99
CA GLU A 98 -3.49 9.88 0.10
C GLU A 98 -4.95 10.07 0.50
N ARG A 99 -5.85 10.15 -0.46
CA ARG A 99 -7.29 10.22 -0.20
C ARG A 99 -7.81 8.95 0.48
N ALA A 100 -7.33 7.76 0.07
CA ALA A 100 -7.67 6.50 0.71
C ALA A 100 -7.17 6.45 2.16
N LEU A 101 -5.93 6.87 2.41
CA LEU A 101 -5.35 6.94 3.75
C LEU A 101 -6.06 7.96 4.66
N ALA A 102 -6.48 9.11 4.12
CA ALA A 102 -7.21 10.13 4.85
C ALA A 102 -8.61 9.67 5.29
N ARG A 103 -9.20 8.71 4.59
CA ARG A 103 -10.52 8.13 4.92
C ARG A 103 -10.47 7.08 6.03
N ARG A 104 -9.30 6.67 6.49
CA ARG A 104 -9.17 5.71 7.59
C ARG A 104 -9.76 6.30 8.87
N ARG A 105 -10.56 5.50 9.56
CA ARG A 105 -11.07 5.84 10.88
C ARG A 105 -10.09 5.33 11.94
N ARG A 106 -9.76 6.17 12.90
CA ARG A 106 -9.04 5.73 14.10
C ARG A 106 -10.02 5.01 15.01
N ILE A 107 -9.67 3.82 15.45
CA ILE A 107 -10.46 3.03 16.39
C ILE A 107 -9.77 2.96 17.74
N PRO A 108 -10.52 2.88 18.87
CA PRO A 108 -9.98 2.59 20.19
C PRO A 108 -9.38 1.18 20.24
N PHE A 109 -8.47 0.95 21.21
CA PHE A 109 -7.85 -0.37 21.38
C PHE A 109 -8.89 -1.47 21.63
N ALA A 110 -9.90 -1.21 22.47
CA ALA A 110 -10.95 -2.18 22.76
C ALA A 110 -11.75 -2.61 21.49
N GLU A 111 -11.96 -1.69 20.55
CA GLU A 111 -12.59 -2.04 19.26
C GLU A 111 -11.65 -2.88 18.39
N TYR A 112 -10.35 -2.57 18.41
CA TYR A 112 -9.35 -3.38 17.70
C TYR A 112 -9.29 -4.80 18.26
N ASP A 113 -9.26 -4.94 19.59
CA ASP A 113 -9.20 -6.21 20.29
C ASP A 113 -10.41 -7.09 19.97
N ALA A 114 -11.62 -6.51 20.03
CA ALA A 114 -12.84 -7.20 19.64
C ALA A 114 -12.86 -7.64 18.17
N LEU A 115 -12.25 -6.85 17.26
CA LEU A 115 -12.11 -7.23 15.85
C LEU A 115 -11.11 -8.38 15.70
N MET A 116 -10.03 -8.43 16.48
CA MET A 116 -9.06 -9.52 16.47
C MET A 116 -9.67 -10.81 16.98
N ASP A 117 -10.42 -10.76 18.10
CA ASP A 117 -11.14 -11.90 18.63
C ASP A 117 -12.13 -12.47 17.60
N CYS A 118 -12.84 -11.60 16.90
CA CYS A 118 -13.74 -11.99 15.81
C CYS A 118 -12.99 -12.62 14.62
N TYR A 119 -11.77 -12.16 14.33
CA TYR A 119 -10.94 -12.73 13.26
C TYR A 119 -10.38 -14.11 13.62
N GLU A 120 -10.01 -14.33 14.88
CA GLU A 120 -9.45 -15.58 15.40
C GLU A 120 -10.54 -16.61 15.67
N SER A 121 -11.73 -16.16 16.08
CA SER A 121 -12.89 -17.03 16.15
C SER A 121 -13.30 -17.39 14.72
N THR A 122 -13.60 -18.66 14.47
CA THR A 122 -14.22 -19.11 13.22
C THR A 122 -15.69 -18.64 13.12
N ALA A 123 -15.95 -17.41 13.57
CA ALA A 123 -17.26 -16.80 13.68
C ALA A 123 -17.97 -16.81 12.31
N THR A 124 -19.24 -17.16 12.35
CA THR A 124 -20.09 -17.12 11.17
C THR A 124 -20.31 -15.66 10.73
N PRO A 125 -20.51 -15.39 9.45
CA PRO A 125 -20.65 -14.02 8.92
C PRO A 125 -21.76 -13.18 9.52
N ALA A 126 -22.74 -13.81 10.16
CA ALA A 126 -23.80 -13.09 10.88
C ALA A 126 -23.29 -12.23 12.05
N GLU A 127 -22.08 -12.54 12.54
CA GLU A 127 -21.44 -11.86 13.67
C GLU A 127 -20.41 -10.82 13.24
N LEU A 128 -20.09 -10.76 11.94
CA LEU A 128 -19.19 -9.73 11.41
C LEU A 128 -19.91 -8.38 11.31
N PRO A 129 -19.26 -7.30 11.76
CA PRO A 129 -19.85 -5.96 11.64
C PRO A 129 -20.21 -5.64 10.19
N THR A 130 -21.47 -5.38 9.90
CA THR A 130 -21.97 -5.05 8.55
C THR A 130 -21.58 -3.63 8.09
N THR A 131 -20.70 -2.96 8.79
CA THR A 131 -20.29 -1.55 8.54
C THR A 131 -19.28 -1.38 7.40
N ALA A 132 -19.07 -2.39 6.56
CA ALA A 132 -18.20 -2.25 5.40
C ALA A 132 -18.82 -1.31 4.37
N SER A 133 -18.30 -0.08 4.29
CA SER A 133 -18.66 0.93 3.27
C SER A 133 -18.01 0.69 1.91
N GLY A 134 -17.30 -0.43 1.74
CA GLY A 134 -16.59 -0.80 0.52
C GLY A 134 -17.51 -1.38 -0.56
N PRO A 135 -17.02 -1.48 -1.81
CA PRO A 135 -17.79 -2.06 -2.92
C PRO A 135 -18.00 -3.58 -2.78
N PHE A 136 -17.30 -4.23 -1.86
CA PHE A 136 -17.44 -5.65 -1.56
C PHE A 136 -17.52 -5.84 -0.05
N ARG A 137 -18.34 -6.79 0.38
CA ARG A 137 -18.45 -7.22 1.79
C ARG A 137 -18.26 -8.72 1.91
N LEU A 138 -17.64 -9.16 2.99
CA LEU A 138 -17.60 -10.58 3.37
C LEU A 138 -18.99 -10.95 3.89
N VAL A 139 -19.59 -11.98 3.29
CA VAL A 139 -20.94 -12.46 3.66
C VAL A 139 -20.93 -13.86 4.25
N GLY A 140 -19.80 -14.55 4.15
CA GLY A 140 -19.71 -15.91 4.67
C GLY A 140 -18.36 -16.56 4.54
N VAL A 141 -18.23 -17.67 5.24
CA VAL A 141 -17.17 -18.66 5.04
C VAL A 141 -17.84 -20.01 4.81
N ARG A 142 -17.52 -20.68 3.73
CA ARG A 142 -18.00 -22.02 3.41
C ARG A 142 -16.83 -22.87 2.92
N ASP A 143 -16.63 -24.02 3.51
CA ASP A 143 -15.52 -24.94 3.18
C ASP A 143 -14.17 -24.20 3.21
N ASP A 144 -13.90 -23.45 4.26
CA ASP A 144 -12.71 -22.60 4.48
C ASP A 144 -12.49 -21.51 3.42
N LYS A 145 -13.48 -21.25 2.57
CA LYS A 145 -13.45 -20.21 1.55
C LYS A 145 -14.28 -19.00 1.96
N ARG A 146 -13.69 -17.83 1.92
CA ARG A 146 -14.39 -16.56 2.15
C ARG A 146 -15.29 -16.25 0.97
N ILE A 147 -16.56 -15.93 1.26
CA ILE A 147 -17.56 -15.55 0.27
C ILE A 147 -17.79 -14.05 0.34
N TYR A 148 -17.61 -13.37 -0.78
CA TYR A 148 -17.81 -11.93 -0.88
C TYR A 148 -18.98 -11.62 -1.80
N GLU A 149 -19.77 -10.62 -1.42
CA GLU A 149 -20.80 -10.03 -2.26
C GLU A 149 -20.42 -8.59 -2.63
N ARG A 150 -20.86 -8.19 -3.81
CA ARG A 150 -20.80 -6.79 -4.20
C ARG A 150 -21.87 -6.02 -3.45
N ALA A 151 -21.46 -4.96 -2.75
CA ALA A 151 -22.43 -4.07 -2.13
C ALA A 151 -23.25 -3.37 -3.23
N THR A 152 -24.55 -3.60 -3.25
CA THR A 152 -25.47 -2.79 -4.06
C THR A 152 -25.41 -1.35 -3.54
N ARG A 153 -25.15 -0.37 -4.41
CA ARG A 153 -25.33 1.03 -4.04
C ARG A 153 -26.77 1.18 -3.56
N ARG A 154 -26.98 1.58 -2.32
CA ARG A 154 -28.28 2.15 -1.95
C ARG A 154 -28.50 3.33 -2.89
N SER A 155 -29.53 3.27 -3.70
CA SER A 155 -30.01 4.44 -4.42
C SER A 155 -30.43 5.44 -3.35
N ASP A 156 -29.82 6.62 -3.34
CA ASP A 156 -30.24 7.79 -2.53
C ASP A 156 -31.55 8.35 -3.09
N ASN A 157 -32.57 7.50 -3.23
CA ASN A 157 -33.94 7.88 -3.64
C ASN A 157 -34.91 7.47 -2.57
N ASP A 158 -34.78 8.04 -1.37
CA ASP A 158 -35.89 8.15 -0.41
C ASP A 158 -35.71 9.44 0.41
N ASN A 159 -35.89 10.56 -0.26
CA ASN A 159 -36.34 11.80 0.34
C ASN A 159 -37.32 12.46 -0.62
N GLY A 160 -38.56 12.04 -0.49
CA GLY A 160 -39.73 12.82 -0.85
C GLY A 160 -40.16 13.70 0.33
#